data_f996388b35852ed0f5e49defc276a693
#
_entry.id   f996388b35852ed0f5e49defc276a693
#
_cell.length_a   1.000
_cell.length_b   1.000
_cell.length_c   1.000
_cell.angle_alpha   90.00
_cell.angle_beta   90.00
_cell.angle_gamma   90.00
#
_symmetry.space_group_name_H-M   'P 1'
#
loop_
_entity.id
_entity.type
_entity.pdbx_description
1 polymer ?
#
loop_
_entity_poly.entity_id
_entity_poly.type
_entity_poly.pdbx_seq_one_letter_code
_entity_poly.pdbx_strand_id
1 'polypeptide(L)'
;ITPRLLDMGYKVLVITNDVVTTEDAKHVRKMLKGILVEERIIGVETGACPHTAVREDPSMNIAAVEEMEARFPDGDVVLIESGGDNLTLTFSPALVDFFIYVIDVAAGDKIPRKDGPGISQSDILVINKTDLAPYVRADLEVMRRDSELMRPGKPFVFTNCMTGEGIDELVALIRRMALFDLGNNKEKVSESLTGAVR
;
A
#
# COMPACT_ATOMS: atom_id res chain seq x y z
N ILE A 1 -0.46 -0.46 7.34
CA ILE A 1 0.94 -0.62 6.86
C ILE A 1 1.84 0.42 7.51
N THR A 2 1.54 1.73 7.39
CA THR A 2 2.39 2.85 7.85
C THR A 2 2.94 2.69 9.27
N PRO A 3 2.13 2.40 10.33
CA PRO A 3 2.68 2.22 11.67
C PRO A 3 3.72 1.09 11.74
N ARG A 4 3.49 -0.01 11.05
CA ARG A 4 4.42 -1.15 11.03
C ARG A 4 5.76 -0.81 10.38
N LEU A 5 5.74 -0.07 9.28
CA LEU A 5 6.98 0.37 8.62
C LEU A 5 7.75 1.36 9.51
N LEU A 6 7.04 2.28 10.18
CA LEU A 6 7.65 3.22 11.12
C LEU A 6 8.28 2.50 12.32
N ASP A 7 7.60 1.50 12.91
CA ASP A 7 8.12 0.68 14.02
C ASP A 7 9.41 -0.07 13.60
N MET A 8 9.56 -0.39 12.32
CA MET A 8 10.76 -1.00 11.76
C MET A 8 11.85 0.01 11.41
N GLY A 9 11.60 1.31 11.63
CA GLY A 9 12.56 2.40 11.41
C GLY A 9 12.54 3.02 10.02
N TYR A 10 11.63 2.61 9.12
CA TYR A 10 11.48 3.27 7.82
C TYR A 10 10.91 4.67 7.96
N LYS A 11 11.36 5.59 7.14
CA LYS A 11 10.84 6.96 7.01
C LYS A 11 9.79 6.98 5.91
N VAL A 12 8.52 7.06 6.31
CA VAL A 12 7.38 6.94 5.39
C VAL A 12 6.86 8.33 5.01
N LEU A 13 6.56 8.50 3.72
CA LEU A 13 5.83 9.61 3.13
C LEU A 13 4.49 9.08 2.60
N VAL A 14 3.43 9.87 2.68
CA VAL A 14 2.09 9.44 2.24
C VAL A 14 1.49 10.48 1.29
N ILE A 15 1.02 10.02 0.15
CA ILE A 15 0.31 10.81 -0.85
C ILE A 15 -1.07 10.18 -1.06
N THR A 16 -2.13 10.96 -0.87
CA THR A 16 -3.50 10.53 -1.15
C THR A 16 -4.07 11.28 -2.34
N ASN A 17 -4.94 10.63 -3.09
CA ASN A 17 -5.59 11.22 -4.26
C ASN A 17 -7.09 11.32 -4.03
N ASP A 18 -7.66 12.51 -4.24
CA ASP A 18 -9.10 12.74 -4.18
C ASP A 18 -9.53 13.67 -5.33
N VAL A 19 -10.80 13.62 -5.71
CA VAL A 19 -11.31 14.33 -6.89
C VAL A 19 -11.38 15.85 -6.65
N VAL A 20 -11.96 16.28 -5.53
CA VAL A 20 -12.33 17.68 -5.28
C VAL A 20 -11.86 18.16 -3.92
N THR A 21 -11.43 17.25 -3.04
CA THR A 21 -11.14 17.57 -1.64
C THR A 21 -9.83 16.95 -1.19
N THR A 22 -9.38 17.35 -0.01
CA THR A 22 -8.28 16.68 0.70
C THR A 22 -8.79 15.86 1.88
N GLU A 23 -10.03 15.34 1.79
CA GLU A 23 -10.66 14.61 2.89
C GLU A 23 -9.89 13.33 3.23
N ASP A 24 -9.41 12.60 2.23
CA ASP A 24 -8.60 11.40 2.45
C ASP A 24 -7.29 11.76 3.16
N ALA A 25 -6.61 12.83 2.77
CA ALA A 25 -5.43 13.32 3.48
C ALA A 25 -5.76 13.74 4.92
N LYS A 26 -6.88 14.41 5.17
CA LYS A 26 -7.33 14.76 6.52
C LYS A 26 -7.64 13.52 7.35
N HIS A 27 -8.28 12.51 6.74
CA HIS A 27 -8.58 11.24 7.39
C HIS A 27 -7.28 10.52 7.78
N VAL A 28 -6.33 10.40 6.85
CA VAL A 28 -5.02 9.77 7.11
C VAL A 28 -4.25 10.52 8.19
N ARG A 29 -4.20 11.87 8.15
CA ARG A 29 -3.59 12.67 9.23
C ARG A 29 -4.21 12.40 10.59
N LYS A 30 -5.55 12.31 10.64
CA LYS A 30 -6.26 11.99 11.88
C LYS A 30 -5.92 10.60 12.40
N MET A 31 -5.87 9.59 11.51
CA MET A 31 -5.54 8.20 11.86
C MET A 31 -4.09 8.03 12.32
N LEU A 32 -3.17 8.79 11.73
CA LEU A 32 -1.74 8.72 12.02
C LEU A 32 -1.26 9.80 13.01
N LYS A 33 -2.20 10.51 13.66
CA LYS A 33 -1.88 11.54 14.64
C LYS A 33 -1.02 10.98 15.78
N GLY A 34 0.14 11.59 16.00
CA GLY A 34 1.11 11.13 17.00
C GLY A 34 1.97 9.93 16.58
N ILE A 35 1.76 9.38 15.37
CA ILE A 35 2.52 8.29 14.77
C ILE A 35 3.40 8.81 13.64
N LEU A 36 2.84 9.62 12.73
CA LEU A 36 3.54 10.26 11.62
C LEU A 36 3.31 11.77 11.69
N VAL A 37 4.35 12.57 11.44
CA VAL A 37 4.22 14.03 11.36
C VAL A 37 3.37 14.43 10.17
N GLU A 38 2.46 15.40 10.38
CA GLU A 38 1.43 15.78 9.39
C GLU A 38 2.02 16.24 8.06
N GLU A 39 3.19 16.87 8.11
CA GLU A 39 3.91 17.40 6.93
C GLU A 39 4.40 16.27 5.99
N ARG A 40 4.47 15.03 6.47
CA ARG A 40 4.78 13.84 5.66
C ARG A 40 3.55 13.24 4.97
N ILE A 41 2.41 13.91 5.05
CA ILE A 41 1.15 13.49 4.42
C ILE A 41 0.63 14.64 3.56
N ILE A 42 0.50 14.42 2.26
CA ILE A 42 -0.12 15.39 1.36
C ILE A 42 -1.29 14.77 0.60
N GLY A 43 -2.24 15.62 0.22
CA GLY A 43 -3.35 15.26 -0.66
C GLY A 43 -3.18 15.91 -2.01
N VAL A 44 -3.40 15.14 -3.07
CA VAL A 44 -3.44 15.61 -4.45
C VAL A 44 -4.91 15.73 -4.87
N GLU A 45 -5.34 16.94 -5.21
CA GLU A 45 -6.66 17.18 -5.78
C GLU A 45 -6.60 16.96 -7.29
N THR A 46 -7.17 15.88 -7.76
CA THR A 46 -7.03 15.46 -9.16
C THR A 46 -7.97 16.19 -10.12
N GLY A 47 -8.96 16.90 -9.59
CA GLY A 47 -9.90 17.77 -10.34
C GLY A 47 -10.87 17.04 -11.28
N ALA A 48 -10.56 15.79 -11.64
CA ALA A 48 -11.33 14.96 -12.56
C ALA A 48 -11.37 13.52 -12.06
N CYS A 49 -11.00 12.56 -12.90
CA CYS A 49 -10.95 11.15 -12.52
C CYS A 49 -9.63 10.83 -11.79
N PRO A 50 -9.65 10.38 -10.53
CA PRO A 50 -8.42 10.04 -9.79
C PRO A 50 -7.60 8.93 -10.47
N HIS A 51 -8.26 8.06 -11.24
CA HIS A 51 -7.61 6.99 -11.99
C HIS A 51 -6.67 7.54 -13.10
N THR A 52 -7.09 8.62 -13.77
CA THR A 52 -6.25 9.30 -14.76
C THR A 52 -4.97 9.81 -14.11
N ALA A 53 -5.08 10.41 -12.93
CA ALA A 53 -3.95 11.01 -12.22
C ALA A 53 -2.91 10.01 -11.69
N VAL A 54 -3.23 8.72 -11.65
CA VAL A 54 -2.27 7.68 -11.23
C VAL A 54 -1.85 6.76 -12.38
N ARG A 55 -2.54 6.78 -13.53
CA ARG A 55 -2.29 5.89 -14.66
C ARG A 55 -1.97 6.62 -15.97
N GLU A 56 -2.95 7.33 -16.56
CA GLU A 56 -2.81 7.92 -17.88
C GLU A 56 -1.94 9.19 -17.89
N ASP A 57 -2.10 10.04 -16.89
CA ASP A 57 -1.32 11.27 -16.70
C ASP A 57 -0.91 11.40 -15.23
N PRO A 58 0.16 10.74 -14.81
CA PRO A 58 0.62 10.77 -13.43
C PRO A 58 1.42 12.03 -13.06
N SER A 59 1.48 13.06 -13.91
CA SER A 59 2.34 14.23 -13.74
C SER A 59 2.11 14.96 -12.41
N MET A 60 0.87 15.09 -11.95
CA MET A 60 0.55 15.71 -10.66
C MET A 60 1.11 14.90 -9.47
N ASN A 61 1.00 13.58 -9.53
CA ASN A 61 1.54 12.70 -8.51
C ASN A 61 3.06 12.63 -8.55
N ILE A 62 3.68 12.65 -9.73
CA ILE A 62 5.14 12.74 -9.88
C ILE A 62 5.65 14.03 -9.24
N ALA A 63 5.02 15.17 -9.55
CA ALA A 63 5.38 16.46 -8.93
C ALA A 63 5.21 16.42 -7.39
N ALA A 64 4.17 15.76 -6.89
CA ALA A 64 3.96 15.58 -5.46
C ALA A 64 5.05 14.71 -4.81
N VAL A 65 5.49 13.63 -5.48
CA VAL A 65 6.61 12.80 -5.03
C VAL A 65 7.88 13.63 -4.97
N GLU A 66 8.22 14.35 -6.05
CA GLU A 66 9.42 15.21 -6.12
C GLU A 66 9.43 16.30 -5.03
N GLU A 67 8.27 16.93 -4.77
CA GLU A 67 8.12 17.88 -3.67
C GLU A 67 8.40 17.23 -2.32
N MET A 68 7.81 16.06 -2.07
CA MET A 68 7.97 15.34 -0.81
C MET A 68 9.41 14.87 -0.59
N GLU A 69 10.07 14.36 -1.62
CA GLU A 69 11.47 13.95 -1.57
C GLU A 69 12.40 15.14 -1.32
N ALA A 70 12.13 16.29 -1.94
CA ALA A 70 12.90 17.52 -1.70
C ALA A 70 12.73 18.05 -0.27
N ARG A 71 11.54 17.94 0.31
CA ARG A 71 11.25 18.36 1.70
C ARG A 71 11.77 17.37 2.74
N PHE A 72 11.78 16.09 2.40
CA PHE A 72 12.14 14.99 3.30
C PHE A 72 13.12 14.03 2.62
N PRO A 73 14.38 14.48 2.42
CA PRO A 73 15.40 13.67 1.73
C PRO A 73 15.81 12.40 2.50
N ASP A 74 15.31 12.24 3.73
CA ASP A 74 15.45 11.05 4.55
C ASP A 74 14.32 10.02 4.31
N GLY A 75 13.40 10.29 3.38
CA GLY A 75 12.29 9.39 3.05
C GLY A 75 12.79 8.07 2.46
N ASP A 76 12.37 6.94 3.05
CA ASP A 76 12.71 5.59 2.55
C ASP A 76 11.59 5.01 1.67
N VAL A 77 10.34 5.40 1.92
CA VAL A 77 9.14 4.82 1.29
C VAL A 77 8.10 5.90 1.05
N VAL A 78 7.60 5.99 -0.17
CA VAL A 78 6.44 6.80 -0.54
C VAL A 78 5.25 5.87 -0.74
N LEU A 79 4.20 6.03 0.06
CA LEU A 79 2.92 5.34 -0.11
C LEU A 79 1.97 6.25 -0.87
N ILE A 80 1.54 5.83 -2.05
CA ILE A 80 0.58 6.58 -2.88
C ILE A 80 -0.74 5.83 -2.87
N GLU A 81 -1.80 6.47 -2.40
CA GLU A 81 -3.16 5.95 -2.44
C GLU A 81 -3.88 6.48 -3.68
N SER A 82 -4.54 5.59 -4.42
CA SER A 82 -5.47 5.99 -5.48
C SER A 82 -6.85 6.28 -4.89
N GLY A 83 -7.59 7.22 -5.47
CA GLY A 83 -8.99 7.44 -5.11
C GLY A 83 -9.92 6.40 -5.75
N GLY A 84 -10.79 5.79 -4.93
CA GLY A 84 -11.94 5.01 -5.37
C GLY A 84 -11.68 3.55 -5.76
N ASP A 85 -12.80 2.84 -5.90
CA ASP A 85 -12.87 1.43 -6.27
C ASP A 85 -12.97 1.23 -7.78
N ASN A 86 -12.00 0.56 -8.37
CA ASN A 86 -12.11 0.17 -9.77
C ASN A 86 -11.25 -1.06 -10.08
N LEU A 87 -11.89 -2.17 -10.49
CA LEU A 87 -11.20 -3.42 -10.86
C LEU A 87 -10.24 -3.24 -12.05
N THR A 88 -10.38 -2.17 -12.82
CA THR A 88 -9.53 -1.86 -13.97
C THR A 88 -8.38 -0.93 -13.63
N LEU A 89 -8.29 -0.45 -12.39
CA LEU A 89 -7.23 0.45 -11.97
C LEU A 89 -5.87 -0.26 -11.96
N THR A 90 -4.89 0.43 -12.53
CA THR A 90 -3.46 0.16 -12.36
C THR A 90 -2.74 1.47 -12.13
N PHE A 91 -1.58 1.42 -11.49
CA PHE A 91 -0.69 2.57 -11.43
C PHE A 91 0.23 2.60 -12.65
N SER A 92 0.61 3.81 -13.07
CA SER A 92 1.64 3.99 -14.08
C SER A 92 2.99 3.46 -13.56
N PRO A 93 3.73 2.66 -14.35
CA PRO A 93 5.10 2.28 -14.00
C PRO A 93 6.08 3.47 -13.91
N ALA A 94 5.71 4.64 -14.44
CA ALA A 94 6.47 5.87 -14.27
C ALA A 94 6.27 6.52 -12.88
N LEU A 95 5.21 6.12 -12.15
CA LEU A 95 4.88 6.68 -10.84
C LEU A 95 5.26 5.75 -9.70
N VAL A 96 5.09 4.44 -9.86
CA VAL A 96 5.29 3.49 -8.77
C VAL A 96 6.19 2.33 -9.19
N ASP A 97 7.07 1.92 -8.27
CA ASP A 97 7.93 0.73 -8.42
C ASP A 97 7.20 -0.55 -8.01
N PHE A 98 6.15 -0.43 -7.20
CA PHE A 98 5.45 -1.56 -6.60
C PHE A 98 3.95 -1.27 -6.42
N PHE A 99 3.11 -2.18 -6.90
CA PHE A 99 1.67 -2.01 -6.91
C PHE A 99 0.96 -3.04 -6.02
N ILE A 100 0.27 -2.55 -4.99
CA ILE A 100 -0.60 -3.35 -4.12
C ILE A 100 -2.05 -3.05 -4.48
N TYR A 101 -2.81 -4.09 -4.81
CA TYR A 101 -4.23 -3.95 -5.07
C TYR A 101 -5.05 -4.49 -3.91
N VAL A 102 -6.04 -3.72 -3.46
CA VAL A 102 -6.87 -4.08 -2.30
C VAL A 102 -8.31 -4.29 -2.76
N ILE A 103 -8.84 -5.47 -2.50
CA ILE A 103 -10.28 -5.76 -2.59
C ILE A 103 -10.81 -6.13 -1.21
N ASP A 104 -12.12 -6.12 -1.03
CA ASP A 104 -12.72 -6.61 0.20
C ASP A 104 -13.76 -7.72 -0.05
N VAL A 105 -14.03 -8.49 0.99
CA VAL A 105 -14.97 -9.62 0.90
C VAL A 105 -16.41 -9.17 0.70
N ALA A 106 -16.77 -7.92 1.06
CA ALA A 106 -18.13 -7.39 0.90
C ALA A 106 -18.49 -7.17 -0.58
N ALA A 107 -17.50 -7.05 -1.46
CA ALA A 107 -17.72 -7.00 -2.91
C ALA A 107 -18.11 -8.38 -3.51
N GLY A 108 -18.02 -9.45 -2.71
CA GLY A 108 -18.41 -10.81 -3.04
C GLY A 108 -17.25 -11.72 -3.44
N ASP A 109 -17.41 -13.01 -3.21
CA ASP A 109 -16.37 -14.03 -3.41
C ASP A 109 -15.95 -14.24 -4.88
N LYS A 110 -16.73 -13.69 -5.81
CA LYS A 110 -16.45 -13.81 -7.26
C LYS A 110 -15.49 -12.76 -7.80
N ILE A 111 -15.07 -11.78 -6.96
CA ILE A 111 -14.22 -10.68 -7.43
C ILE A 111 -12.90 -11.18 -8.02
N PRO A 112 -12.15 -12.11 -7.39
CA PRO A 112 -10.88 -12.55 -7.98
C PRO A 112 -11.04 -13.13 -9.39
N ARG A 113 -12.06 -13.96 -9.63
CA ARG A 113 -12.27 -14.60 -10.96
C ARG A 113 -12.86 -13.67 -12.03
N LYS A 114 -13.40 -12.50 -11.65
CA LYS A 114 -13.87 -11.53 -12.64
C LYS A 114 -12.71 -10.93 -13.43
N ASP A 115 -11.50 -11.14 -12.92
CA ASP A 115 -10.26 -10.60 -13.46
C ASP A 115 -10.28 -9.07 -13.53
N GLY A 116 -9.20 -8.55 -14.07
CA GLY A 116 -8.95 -7.13 -14.22
C GLY A 116 -7.48 -6.87 -13.89
N PRO A 117 -6.92 -5.83 -14.45
CA PRO A 117 -5.48 -5.54 -14.28
C PRO A 117 -5.10 -5.34 -12.80
N GLY A 118 -5.99 -4.84 -11.95
CA GLY A 118 -5.74 -4.78 -10.50
C GLY A 118 -5.53 -6.16 -9.90
N ILE A 119 -6.34 -7.16 -10.31
CA ILE A 119 -6.23 -8.53 -9.83
C ILE A 119 -4.97 -9.21 -10.38
N SER A 120 -4.78 -9.21 -11.69
CA SER A 120 -3.76 -10.03 -12.36
C SER A 120 -2.38 -9.36 -12.43
N GLN A 121 -2.31 -8.03 -12.47
CA GLN A 121 -1.06 -7.31 -12.68
C GLN A 121 -0.40 -6.79 -11.40
N SER A 122 -1.17 -6.51 -10.33
CA SER A 122 -0.57 -6.05 -9.06
C SER A 122 0.49 -7.01 -8.54
N ASP A 123 1.47 -6.49 -7.84
CA ASP A 123 2.54 -7.29 -7.21
C ASP A 123 1.99 -8.09 -6.04
N ILE A 124 1.15 -7.47 -5.20
CA ILE A 124 0.41 -8.14 -4.13
C ILE A 124 -1.08 -7.83 -4.27
N LEU A 125 -1.92 -8.85 -4.13
CA LEU A 125 -3.36 -8.69 -3.94
C LEU A 125 -3.68 -8.82 -2.45
N VAL A 126 -4.41 -7.85 -1.90
CA VAL A 126 -4.92 -7.88 -0.52
C VAL A 126 -6.42 -8.11 -0.55
N ILE A 127 -6.89 -9.13 0.14
CA ILE A 127 -8.31 -9.43 0.33
C ILE A 127 -8.66 -9.06 1.78
N ASN A 128 -9.25 -7.88 1.94
CA ASN A 128 -9.49 -7.27 3.26
C ASN A 128 -10.90 -7.53 3.79
N LYS A 129 -11.10 -7.19 5.07
CA LYS A 129 -12.37 -7.32 5.81
C LYS A 129 -12.87 -8.77 5.89
N THR A 130 -11.95 -9.71 6.13
CA THR A 130 -12.25 -11.14 6.21
C THR A 130 -13.30 -11.50 7.26
N ASP A 131 -13.41 -10.70 8.32
CA ASP A 131 -14.44 -10.81 9.36
C ASP A 131 -15.86 -10.62 8.83
N LEU A 132 -16.04 -9.92 7.72
CA LEU A 132 -17.35 -9.71 7.10
C LEU A 132 -17.83 -10.93 6.28
N ALA A 133 -16.96 -11.88 5.95
CA ALA A 133 -17.29 -13.02 5.09
C ALA A 133 -18.58 -13.76 5.48
N PRO A 134 -18.83 -14.10 6.77
CA PRO A 134 -20.07 -14.77 7.17
C PRO A 134 -21.32 -13.91 6.94
N TYR A 135 -21.20 -12.58 7.10
CA TYR A 135 -22.34 -11.66 6.99
C TYR A 135 -22.74 -11.36 5.55
N VAL A 136 -21.77 -11.36 4.64
CA VAL A 136 -22.01 -11.12 3.20
C VAL A 136 -22.07 -12.40 2.39
N ARG A 137 -22.00 -13.57 3.05
CA ARG A 137 -22.01 -14.90 2.44
C ARG A 137 -20.91 -15.09 1.39
N ALA A 138 -19.73 -14.51 1.64
CA ALA A 138 -18.55 -14.70 0.83
C ALA A 138 -17.80 -15.96 1.31
N ASP A 139 -17.39 -16.80 0.37
CA ASP A 139 -16.57 -17.98 0.66
C ASP A 139 -15.09 -17.65 0.43
N LEU A 140 -14.33 -17.63 1.51
CA LEU A 140 -12.89 -17.30 1.46
C LEU A 140 -12.09 -18.39 0.70
N GLU A 141 -12.51 -19.65 0.71
CA GLU A 141 -11.83 -20.70 -0.05
C GLU A 141 -12.08 -20.56 -1.55
N VAL A 142 -13.25 -20.08 -1.95
CA VAL A 142 -13.52 -19.71 -3.33
C VAL A 142 -12.61 -18.54 -3.73
N MET A 143 -12.49 -17.50 -2.91
CA MET A 143 -11.61 -16.36 -3.19
C MET A 143 -10.14 -16.80 -3.27
N ARG A 144 -9.69 -17.69 -2.40
CA ARG A 144 -8.33 -18.25 -2.41
C ARG A 144 -8.04 -18.96 -3.74
N ARG A 145 -8.85 -19.96 -4.06
CA ARG A 145 -8.71 -20.75 -5.29
C ARG A 145 -8.73 -19.86 -6.53
N ASP A 146 -9.68 -18.93 -6.62
CA ASP A 146 -9.81 -18.04 -7.76
C ASP A 146 -8.64 -17.07 -7.86
N SER A 147 -8.09 -16.59 -6.73
CA SER A 147 -6.87 -15.78 -6.70
C SER A 147 -5.65 -16.58 -7.20
N GLU A 148 -5.47 -17.82 -6.78
CA GLU A 148 -4.39 -18.71 -7.26
C GLU A 148 -4.45 -18.90 -8.77
N LEU A 149 -5.66 -19.09 -9.32
CA LEU A 149 -5.89 -19.28 -10.75
C LEU A 149 -5.58 -18.00 -11.56
N MET A 150 -6.00 -16.84 -11.06
CA MET A 150 -5.86 -15.56 -11.77
C MET A 150 -4.48 -14.93 -11.58
N ARG A 151 -3.71 -15.36 -10.59
CA ARG A 151 -2.41 -14.81 -10.19
C ARG A 151 -1.33 -15.89 -10.05
N PRO A 152 -1.05 -16.69 -11.07
CA PRO A 152 -0.10 -17.79 -10.95
C PRO A 152 1.29 -17.27 -10.53
N GLY A 153 1.75 -17.72 -9.36
CA GLY A 153 3.05 -17.35 -8.79
C GLY A 153 3.14 -15.95 -8.16
N LYS A 154 2.06 -15.17 -8.14
CA LYS A 154 2.02 -13.87 -7.46
C LYS A 154 1.32 -13.99 -6.11
N PRO A 155 1.82 -13.34 -5.04
CA PRO A 155 1.25 -13.45 -3.71
C PRO A 155 -0.10 -12.72 -3.59
N PHE A 156 -0.94 -13.26 -2.72
CA PHE A 156 -2.10 -12.58 -2.18
C PHE A 156 -2.23 -12.87 -0.68
N VAL A 157 -2.84 -11.95 0.06
CA VAL A 157 -2.97 -12.03 1.52
C VAL A 157 -4.39 -11.71 1.93
N PHE A 158 -4.94 -12.52 2.83
CA PHE A 158 -6.18 -12.21 3.53
C PHE A 158 -5.88 -11.35 4.74
N THR A 159 -6.64 -10.27 4.91
CA THR A 159 -6.42 -9.32 6.01
C THR A 159 -7.72 -8.91 6.69
N ASN A 160 -7.58 -8.54 7.95
CA ASN A 160 -8.54 -7.70 8.66
C ASN A 160 -7.78 -6.50 9.22
N CYS A 161 -7.87 -5.35 8.53
CA CYS A 161 -7.16 -4.14 8.94
C CYS A 161 -7.63 -3.56 10.29
N MET A 162 -8.82 -3.95 10.77
CA MET A 162 -9.32 -3.49 12.08
C MET A 162 -8.66 -4.24 13.23
N THR A 163 -8.42 -5.53 13.07
CA THR A 163 -7.78 -6.38 14.10
C THR A 163 -6.27 -6.49 13.93
N GLY A 164 -5.76 -6.21 12.73
CA GLY A 164 -4.36 -6.41 12.36
C GLY A 164 -4.04 -7.81 11.83
N GLU A 165 -5.04 -8.69 11.69
CA GLU A 165 -4.86 -10.03 11.12
C GLU A 165 -4.34 -9.93 9.68
N GLY A 166 -3.30 -10.72 9.34
CA GLY A 166 -2.67 -10.74 8.02
C GLY A 166 -1.76 -9.55 7.70
N ILE A 167 -1.74 -8.49 8.55
CA ILE A 167 -0.93 -7.29 8.28
C ILE A 167 0.56 -7.58 8.39
N ASP A 168 0.99 -8.40 9.33
CA ASP A 168 2.41 -8.73 9.49
C ASP A 168 2.92 -9.55 8.30
N GLU A 169 2.10 -10.45 7.73
CA GLU A 169 2.39 -11.16 6.48
C GLU A 169 2.51 -10.19 5.29
N LEU A 170 1.56 -9.27 5.15
CA LEU A 170 1.60 -8.24 4.11
C LEU A 170 2.86 -7.39 4.20
N VAL A 171 3.22 -6.93 5.39
CA VAL A 171 4.44 -6.13 5.61
C VAL A 171 5.69 -6.94 5.31
N ALA A 172 5.74 -8.21 5.67
CA ALA A 172 6.86 -9.10 5.34
C ALA A 172 7.03 -9.27 3.82
N LEU A 173 5.92 -9.38 3.07
CA LEU A 173 5.95 -9.41 1.61
C LEU A 173 6.47 -8.10 1.02
N ILE A 174 5.98 -6.96 1.49
CA ILE A 174 6.43 -5.62 1.05
C ILE A 174 7.93 -5.48 1.28
N ARG A 175 8.42 -5.80 2.48
CA ARG A 175 9.85 -5.71 2.82
C ARG A 175 10.70 -6.56 1.87
N ARG A 176 10.29 -7.78 1.62
CA ARG A 176 11.03 -8.70 0.75
C ARG A 176 11.01 -8.30 -0.71
N MET A 177 9.85 -7.87 -1.23
CA MET A 177 9.63 -7.69 -2.67
C MET A 177 9.87 -6.26 -3.15
N ALA A 178 9.51 -5.26 -2.33
CA ALA A 178 9.62 -3.85 -2.69
C ALA A 178 10.86 -3.18 -2.06
N LEU A 179 11.14 -3.48 -0.78
CA LEU A 179 12.22 -2.82 -0.05
C LEU A 179 13.52 -3.62 -0.05
N PHE A 180 13.52 -4.83 -0.62
CA PHE A 180 14.67 -5.74 -0.69
C PHE A 180 15.33 -6.00 0.67
N ASP A 181 14.55 -5.83 1.76
CA ASP A 181 15.02 -6.02 3.12
C ASP A 181 14.85 -7.48 3.54
N LEU A 182 15.94 -8.22 3.47
CA LEU A 182 15.99 -9.63 3.82
C LEU A 182 16.21 -9.89 5.32
N GLY A 183 16.07 -8.87 6.17
CA GLY A 183 16.09 -9.02 7.63
C GLY A 183 17.46 -9.17 8.28
N ASN A 184 18.57 -8.91 7.58
CA ASN A 184 19.91 -9.27 8.07
C ASN A 184 20.90 -8.11 8.28
N ASN A 185 20.56 -6.83 8.22
CA ASN A 185 21.64 -5.82 8.18
C ASN A 185 21.56 -4.63 9.15
N LYS A 186 20.54 -4.46 9.98
CA LYS A 186 20.52 -3.29 10.90
C LYS A 186 21.09 -3.59 12.31
N GLU A 187 21.17 -4.83 12.74
CA GLU A 187 21.78 -5.16 14.05
C GLU A 187 23.32 -5.18 14.03
N LYS A 188 23.96 -5.41 12.86
CA LYS A 188 25.44 -5.51 12.78
C LYS A 188 26.19 -4.18 12.65
N VAL A 189 25.51 -3.07 12.32
CA VAL A 189 26.19 -1.77 12.17
C VAL A 189 26.36 -1.06 13.52
N SER A 190 25.51 -1.31 14.51
CA SER A 190 25.65 -0.70 15.84
C SER A 190 26.76 -1.35 16.69
N GLU A 191 27.07 -2.63 16.49
CA GLU A 191 28.13 -3.31 17.24
C GLU A 191 29.53 -3.06 16.70
N SER A 192 29.68 -2.71 15.41
CA SER A 192 31.00 -2.44 14.83
C SER A 192 31.56 -1.05 15.15
N LEU A 193 30.72 -0.11 15.60
CA LEU A 193 31.14 1.25 15.97
C LEU A 193 31.51 1.41 17.44
N THR A 194 31.19 0.43 18.30
CA THR A 194 31.55 0.47 19.73
C THR A 194 32.82 -0.34 20.06
N GLY A 195 33.38 -1.07 19.10
CA GLY A 195 34.56 -1.93 19.28
C GLY A 195 35.93 -1.29 18.93
N ALA A 196 36.01 -0.04 18.49
CA ALA A 196 37.22 0.60 18.01
C ALA A 196 37.74 1.75 18.88
N VAL A 197 37.56 1.65 20.21
CA VAL A 197 38.26 2.54 21.18
C VAL A 197 38.72 1.68 22.35
N ARG A 198 39.88 1.09 22.19
CA ARG A 198 40.83 0.73 23.30
C ARG A 198 42.23 0.72 22.74
#